data_c3e2050473ad6323fd2fab707bdfee00
#
_entry.id   c3e2050473ad6323fd2fab707bdfee00
#
_cell.length_a   1.000
_cell.length_b   1.000
_cell.length_c   1.000
_cell.angle_alpha   90.00
_cell.angle_beta   90.00
_cell.angle_gamma   90.00
#
_symmetry.space_group_name_H-M   'P 1'
#
loop_
_entity.id
_entity.type
_entity.pdbx_description
1 polymer ?
#
loop_
_entity_poly.entity_id
_entity_poly.type
_entity_poly.pdbx_seq_one_letter_code
_entity_poly.pdbx_strand_id
1 'polypeptide(L)'
;ALAVLVGDAATGFSLPPAAVEPALPVIPPGVPSTVLARRPDVSAAQAAVLAAQARVGVAQAAWFPALALTGSAGFASPELGDLFKWSARSWGIGMLLSLPLFDGGQRAAPEEGARARLEGALAAHRGQVLTAFREVEDQLSALRLLAGQAQAQDRAVQSAARAAQLSDSRYRNGLVSQLELLDARRSELRNR
;
A
#
# COMPACT_ATOMS: atom_id res chain seq x y z
N ALA A 1 9.51 -15.66 -15.56
CA ALA A 1 8.99 -14.78 -14.48
C ALA A 1 7.46 -14.88 -14.34
N LEU A 2 6.66 -14.68 -15.42
CA LEU A 2 5.18 -14.72 -15.36
C LEU A 2 4.63 -16.10 -14.96
N ALA A 3 5.19 -17.20 -15.48
CA ALA A 3 4.78 -18.55 -15.11
C ALA A 3 4.91 -18.81 -13.59
N VAL A 4 5.99 -18.32 -12.98
CA VAL A 4 6.23 -18.46 -11.53
C VAL A 4 5.20 -17.66 -10.72
N LEU A 5 4.76 -16.49 -11.21
CA LEU A 5 3.73 -15.68 -10.54
C LEU A 5 2.33 -16.33 -10.59
N VAL A 6 2.08 -17.15 -11.59
CA VAL A 6 0.83 -17.92 -11.74
C VAL A 6 0.92 -19.29 -11.06
N GLY A 7 2.12 -19.68 -10.59
CA GLY A 7 2.35 -20.99 -9.96
C GLY A 7 2.55 -22.14 -10.95
N ASP A 8 2.79 -21.84 -12.24
CA ASP A 8 2.95 -22.83 -13.30
C ASP A 8 4.42 -23.07 -13.68
N ALA A 9 4.71 -24.26 -14.22
CA ALA A 9 6.03 -24.56 -14.75
C ALA A 9 6.28 -23.78 -16.04
N ALA A 10 7.46 -23.16 -16.18
CA ALA A 10 7.82 -22.33 -17.32
C ALA A 10 7.75 -23.07 -18.67
N THR A 11 7.88 -24.39 -18.66
CA THR A 11 7.85 -25.27 -19.86
C THR A 11 6.46 -25.45 -20.47
N GLY A 12 5.38 -25.27 -19.69
CA GLY A 12 3.99 -25.40 -20.16
C GLY A 12 3.29 -24.06 -20.35
N PHE A 13 3.92 -22.95 -19.97
CA PHE A 13 3.31 -21.63 -20.00
C PHE A 13 3.52 -20.93 -21.34
N SER A 14 2.46 -20.71 -22.09
CA SER A 14 2.48 -19.87 -23.30
C SER A 14 1.41 -18.78 -23.20
N LEU A 15 1.82 -17.55 -23.49
CA LEU A 15 0.88 -16.45 -23.67
C LEU A 15 0.55 -16.32 -25.16
N PRO A 16 -0.71 -16.41 -25.57
CA PRO A 16 -1.06 -16.12 -26.96
C PRO A 16 -0.71 -14.66 -27.26
N PRO A 17 -0.13 -14.37 -28.44
CA PRO A 17 0.14 -13.01 -28.85
C PRO A 17 -1.18 -12.24 -28.99
N ALA A 18 -1.48 -11.38 -28.05
CA ALA A 18 -2.62 -10.48 -28.13
C ALA A 18 -2.12 -9.15 -28.69
N ALA A 19 -2.57 -8.78 -29.87
CA ALA A 19 -2.42 -7.43 -30.40
C ALA A 19 -3.44 -6.50 -29.68
N VAL A 20 -3.28 -6.31 -28.37
CA VAL A 20 -4.07 -5.34 -27.63
C VAL A 20 -3.24 -4.06 -27.58
N GLU A 21 -3.57 -3.10 -28.42
CA GLU A 21 -3.17 -1.70 -28.14
C GLU A 21 -4.02 -1.25 -26.93
N PRO A 22 -3.41 -1.12 -25.73
CA PRO A 22 -4.16 -0.65 -24.58
C PRO A 22 -4.61 0.79 -24.86
N ALA A 23 -5.92 1.03 -24.88
CA ALA A 23 -6.44 2.38 -24.91
C ALA A 23 -5.88 3.15 -23.70
N LEU A 24 -5.23 4.29 -23.94
CA LEU A 24 -4.73 5.13 -22.85
C LEU A 24 -5.89 5.55 -21.95
N PRO A 25 -5.85 5.25 -20.66
CA PRO A 25 -6.92 5.63 -19.76
C PRO A 25 -7.02 7.15 -19.69
N VAL A 26 -8.21 7.69 -19.95
CA VAL A 26 -8.49 9.11 -19.73
C VAL A 26 -8.63 9.32 -18.23
N ILE A 27 -7.62 9.90 -17.61
CA ILE A 27 -7.64 10.25 -16.19
C ILE A 27 -8.39 11.58 -16.06
N PRO A 28 -9.60 11.61 -15.47
CA PRO A 28 -10.30 12.85 -15.26
C PRO A 28 -9.50 13.76 -14.34
N PRO A 29 -9.41 15.08 -14.62
CA PRO A 29 -8.75 16.02 -13.72
C PRO A 29 -9.53 16.07 -12.41
N GLY A 30 -9.08 15.30 -11.42
CA GLY A 30 -9.62 15.30 -10.06
C GLY A 30 -8.83 16.28 -9.19
N VAL A 31 -9.49 16.80 -8.15
CA VAL A 31 -8.78 17.59 -7.13
C VAL A 31 -7.82 16.62 -6.40
N PRO A 32 -6.52 16.95 -6.31
CA PRO A 32 -5.53 16.08 -5.68
C PRO A 32 -5.93 15.56 -4.28
N SER A 33 -6.64 16.38 -3.51
CA SER A 33 -7.14 16.03 -2.18
C SER A 33 -8.13 14.87 -2.16
N THR A 34 -9.01 14.75 -3.16
CA THR A 34 -9.99 13.63 -3.23
C THR A 34 -9.32 12.30 -3.60
N VAL A 35 -8.26 12.36 -4.40
CA VAL A 35 -7.46 11.18 -4.76
C VAL A 35 -6.68 10.69 -3.55
N LEU A 36 -6.10 11.61 -2.77
CA LEU A 36 -5.35 11.29 -1.55
C LEU A 36 -6.23 10.64 -0.47
N ALA A 37 -7.47 11.13 -0.30
CA ALA A 37 -8.41 10.56 0.68
C ALA A 37 -8.80 9.10 0.36
N ARG A 38 -8.65 8.65 -0.90
CA ARG A 38 -8.96 7.28 -1.33
C ARG A 38 -7.76 6.34 -1.23
N ARG A 39 -6.58 6.86 -0.94
CA ARG A 39 -5.36 6.03 -0.85
C ARG A 39 -5.36 5.21 0.44
N PRO A 40 -5.21 3.88 0.36
CA PRO A 40 -5.23 3.01 1.53
C PRO A 40 -4.02 3.24 2.45
N ASP A 41 -2.87 3.65 1.93
CA ASP A 41 -1.67 3.96 2.70
C ASP A 41 -1.83 5.23 3.55
N VAL A 42 -2.50 6.27 3.04
CA VAL A 42 -2.84 7.48 3.80
C VAL A 42 -3.87 7.16 4.89
N SER A 43 -4.91 6.37 4.56
CA SER A 43 -5.91 5.95 5.55
C SER A 43 -5.32 5.05 6.65
N ALA A 44 -4.38 4.17 6.30
CA ALA A 44 -3.66 3.36 7.28
C ALA A 44 -2.80 4.22 8.23
N ALA A 45 -2.10 5.23 7.70
CA ALA A 45 -1.35 6.17 8.52
C ALA A 45 -2.25 6.99 9.47
N GLN A 46 -3.45 7.38 9.00
CA GLN A 46 -4.45 8.04 9.84
C GLN A 46 -4.97 7.10 10.95
N ALA A 47 -5.25 5.84 10.64
CA ALA A 47 -5.66 4.85 11.63
C ALA A 47 -4.56 4.61 12.69
N ALA A 48 -3.28 4.66 12.30
CA ALA A 48 -2.15 4.57 13.23
C ALA A 48 -2.11 5.74 14.22
N VAL A 49 -2.45 6.96 13.77
CA VAL A 49 -2.59 8.13 14.67
C VAL A 49 -3.70 7.90 15.68
N LEU A 50 -4.89 7.45 15.24
CA LEU A 50 -6.02 7.16 16.14
C LEU A 50 -5.66 6.07 17.16
N ALA A 51 -4.94 5.03 16.74
CA ALA A 51 -4.46 3.99 17.64
C ALA A 51 -3.44 4.52 18.67
N ALA A 52 -2.54 5.42 18.25
CA ALA A 52 -1.59 6.06 19.17
C ALA A 52 -2.30 6.97 20.17
N GLN A 53 -3.32 7.71 19.73
CA GLN A 53 -4.15 8.55 20.60
C GLN A 53 -4.90 7.72 21.65
N ALA A 54 -5.48 6.58 21.25
CA ALA A 54 -6.14 5.66 22.17
C ALA A 54 -5.16 5.12 23.24
N ARG A 55 -3.91 4.85 22.86
CA ARG A 55 -2.87 4.43 23.81
C ARG A 55 -2.51 5.49 24.84
N VAL A 56 -2.54 6.79 24.47
CA VAL A 56 -2.41 7.88 25.45
C VAL A 56 -3.55 7.82 26.45
N GLY A 57 -4.81 7.62 25.99
CA GLY A 57 -5.95 7.44 26.89
C GLY A 57 -5.80 6.26 27.84
N VAL A 58 -5.27 5.13 27.37
CA VAL A 58 -4.96 3.96 28.21
C VAL A 58 -3.90 4.29 29.27
N ALA A 59 -2.84 5.01 28.90
CA ALA A 59 -1.80 5.43 29.85
C ALA A 59 -2.36 6.39 30.91
N GLN A 60 -3.23 7.32 30.50
CA GLN A 60 -3.91 8.24 31.43
C GLN A 60 -4.89 7.52 32.35
N ALA A 61 -5.53 6.42 31.89
CA ALA A 61 -6.42 5.62 32.72
C ALA A 61 -5.71 5.01 33.96
N ALA A 62 -4.38 4.83 33.88
CA ALA A 62 -3.58 4.36 35.02
C ALA A 62 -3.56 5.33 36.22
N TRP A 63 -3.95 6.60 36.05
CA TRP A 63 -4.08 7.58 37.13
C TRP A 63 -5.38 7.42 37.94
N PHE A 64 -6.34 6.68 37.40
CA PHE A 64 -7.62 6.41 38.08
C PHE A 64 -7.57 5.11 38.87
N PRO A 65 -8.45 4.96 39.91
CA PRO A 65 -8.55 3.72 40.64
C PRO A 65 -8.90 2.53 39.74
N ALA A 66 -8.16 1.44 39.86
CA ALA A 66 -8.49 0.18 39.21
C ALA A 66 -9.52 -0.59 40.03
N LEU A 67 -10.65 -0.96 39.40
CA LEU A 67 -11.68 -1.79 39.98
C LEU A 67 -11.56 -3.19 39.44
N ALA A 68 -11.23 -4.15 40.32
CA ALA A 68 -11.21 -5.58 40.00
C ALA A 68 -12.43 -6.28 40.62
N LEU A 69 -13.22 -6.92 39.77
CA LEU A 69 -14.32 -7.79 40.19
C LEU A 69 -13.86 -9.24 40.04
N THR A 70 -13.92 -10.00 41.13
CA THR A 70 -13.54 -11.40 41.17
C THR A 70 -14.75 -12.28 41.52
N GLY A 71 -14.91 -13.41 40.85
CA GLY A 71 -15.90 -14.40 41.15
C GLY A 71 -15.22 -15.77 41.24
N SER A 72 -15.56 -16.54 42.27
CA SER A 72 -15.12 -17.91 42.40
C SER A 72 -16.34 -18.82 42.64
N ALA A 73 -16.32 -19.98 42.01
CA ALA A 73 -17.33 -21.02 42.26
C ALA A 73 -16.63 -22.37 42.21
N GLY A 74 -17.02 -23.26 43.13
CA GLY A 74 -16.41 -24.58 43.21
C GLY A 74 -17.16 -25.47 44.21
N PHE A 75 -16.56 -26.59 44.52
CA PHE A 75 -17.00 -27.53 45.55
C PHE A 75 -15.86 -27.71 46.55
N ALA A 76 -16.19 -27.73 47.84
CA ALA A 76 -15.25 -27.97 48.93
C ALA A 76 -15.87 -28.96 49.90
N SER A 77 -15.24 -30.10 50.12
CA SER A 77 -15.66 -31.12 51.09
C SER A 77 -14.45 -31.80 51.70
N PRO A 78 -14.48 -32.10 53.01
CA PRO A 78 -13.42 -32.90 53.64
C PRO A 78 -13.43 -34.37 53.17
N GLU A 79 -14.58 -34.86 52.66
CA GLU A 79 -14.74 -36.23 52.19
C GLU A 79 -14.96 -36.27 50.68
N LEU A 80 -14.26 -37.13 49.96
CA LEU A 80 -14.35 -37.25 48.48
C LEU A 80 -15.77 -37.69 48.06
N GLY A 81 -16.46 -38.52 48.82
CA GLY A 81 -17.82 -38.96 48.51
C GLY A 81 -18.89 -37.86 48.57
N ASP A 82 -18.59 -36.76 49.26
CA ASP A 82 -19.50 -35.65 49.47
C ASP A 82 -19.18 -34.42 48.60
N LEU A 83 -18.10 -34.49 47.83
CA LEU A 83 -17.58 -33.37 47.05
C LEU A 83 -18.60 -32.76 46.07
N PHE A 84 -19.46 -33.59 45.48
CA PHE A 84 -20.48 -33.13 44.53
C PHE A 84 -21.88 -32.94 45.14
N LYS A 85 -22.03 -33.03 46.47
CA LYS A 85 -23.28 -32.71 47.13
C LYS A 85 -23.57 -31.20 47.08
N TRP A 86 -24.85 -30.85 47.15
CA TRP A 86 -25.27 -29.46 47.18
C TRP A 86 -24.64 -28.67 48.32
N SER A 87 -24.48 -29.31 49.48
CA SER A 87 -23.86 -28.73 50.67
C SER A 87 -22.35 -28.41 50.51
N ALA A 88 -21.68 -29.02 49.54
CA ALA A 88 -20.27 -28.79 49.27
C ALA A 88 -20.02 -27.61 48.30
N ARG A 89 -21.07 -26.96 47.83
CA ARG A 89 -20.91 -25.78 46.94
C ARG A 89 -20.31 -24.60 47.70
N SER A 90 -19.30 -24.01 47.09
CA SER A 90 -18.68 -22.80 47.58
C SER A 90 -18.68 -21.76 46.44
N TRP A 91 -19.12 -20.58 46.75
CA TRP A 91 -19.01 -19.44 45.80
C TRP A 91 -18.68 -18.16 46.54
N GLY A 92 -18.06 -17.25 45.85
CA GLY A 92 -17.70 -15.95 46.37
C GLY A 92 -17.64 -14.90 45.26
N ILE A 93 -18.07 -13.70 45.58
CA ILE A 93 -17.92 -12.52 44.76
C ILE A 93 -17.11 -11.51 45.56
N GLY A 94 -16.05 -10.99 45.00
CA GLY A 94 -15.20 -9.98 45.61
C GLY A 94 -15.03 -8.77 44.71
N MET A 95 -14.93 -7.59 45.31
CA MET A 95 -14.61 -6.32 44.62
C MET A 95 -13.42 -5.68 45.32
N LEU A 96 -12.39 -5.37 44.54
CA LEU A 96 -11.18 -4.70 45.02
C LEU A 96 -10.99 -3.40 44.26
N LEU A 97 -10.88 -2.28 45.00
CA LEU A 97 -10.49 -0.98 44.46
C LEU A 97 -9.04 -0.71 44.85
N SER A 98 -8.19 -0.48 43.85
CA SER A 98 -6.76 -0.21 44.04
C SER A 98 -6.38 1.12 43.40
N LEU A 99 -5.76 2.00 44.19
CA LEU A 99 -5.18 3.25 43.71
C LEU A 99 -3.81 3.47 44.38
N PRO A 100 -2.71 3.35 43.61
CA PRO A 100 -1.39 3.70 44.12
C PRO A 100 -1.28 5.21 44.35
N LEU A 101 -1.03 5.66 45.58
CA LEU A 101 -0.89 7.08 45.93
C LEU A 101 0.51 7.61 45.59
N PHE A 102 1.51 6.72 45.68
CA PHE A 102 2.90 7.05 45.36
C PHE A 102 3.55 5.88 44.64
N ASP A 103 4.14 6.15 43.46
CA ASP A 103 4.68 5.13 42.57
C ASP A 103 6.07 5.45 41.98
N GLY A 104 6.72 6.52 42.46
CA GLY A 104 8.03 6.89 41.97
C GLY A 104 8.13 7.23 40.49
N GLY A 105 7.01 7.60 39.84
CA GLY A 105 6.98 7.98 38.43
C GLY A 105 6.62 6.81 37.46
N GLN A 106 6.25 5.63 37.99
CA GLN A 106 5.90 4.47 37.15
C GLN A 106 4.70 4.69 36.23
N ARG A 107 3.81 5.64 36.53
CA ARG A 107 2.69 6.04 35.67
C ARG A 107 3.02 7.18 34.73
N ALA A 108 3.87 8.12 35.16
CA ALA A 108 4.25 9.27 34.36
C ALA A 108 5.09 8.87 33.13
N ALA A 109 6.05 7.97 33.29
CA ALA A 109 6.94 7.55 32.20
C ALA A 109 6.21 6.84 31.04
N PRO A 110 5.29 5.89 31.26
CA PRO A 110 4.46 5.33 30.18
C PRO A 110 3.55 6.36 29.49
N GLU A 111 3.01 7.34 30.23
CA GLU A 111 2.19 8.39 29.65
C GLU A 111 3.03 9.30 28.72
N GLU A 112 4.20 9.75 29.17
CA GLU A 112 5.13 10.53 28.36
C GLU A 112 5.57 9.74 27.13
N GLY A 113 5.91 8.46 27.28
CA GLY A 113 6.24 7.56 26.17
C GLY A 113 5.07 7.37 25.18
N ALA A 114 3.81 7.34 25.66
CA ALA A 114 2.65 7.26 24.79
C ALA A 114 2.42 8.57 24.01
N ARG A 115 2.62 9.72 24.64
CA ARG A 115 2.56 11.04 23.98
C ARG A 115 3.64 11.18 22.90
N ALA A 116 4.88 10.81 23.20
CA ALA A 116 5.95 10.84 22.21
C ALA A 116 5.66 9.92 21.00
N ARG A 117 5.05 8.75 21.22
CA ARG A 117 4.60 7.86 20.12
C ARG A 117 3.48 8.49 19.30
N LEU A 118 2.56 9.23 19.90
CA LEU A 118 1.52 9.97 19.18
C LEU A 118 2.14 11.04 18.28
N GLU A 119 3.10 11.82 18.78
CA GLU A 119 3.82 12.80 17.97
C GLU A 119 4.55 12.14 16.79
N GLY A 120 5.20 11.00 17.02
CA GLY A 120 5.83 10.20 15.97
C GLY A 120 4.82 9.72 14.90
N ALA A 121 3.63 9.27 15.33
CA ALA A 121 2.57 8.86 14.42
C ALA A 121 2.01 10.02 13.58
N LEU A 122 1.87 11.22 14.17
CA LEU A 122 1.46 12.43 13.46
C LEU A 122 2.50 12.85 12.42
N ALA A 123 3.79 12.81 12.77
CA ALA A 123 4.87 13.10 11.84
C ALA A 123 4.91 12.10 10.68
N ALA A 124 4.74 10.80 10.96
CA ALA A 124 4.67 9.76 9.96
C ALA A 124 3.47 9.94 9.00
N HIS A 125 2.28 10.25 9.53
CA HIS A 125 1.10 10.56 8.72
C HIS A 125 1.35 11.76 7.79
N ARG A 126 1.95 12.84 8.30
CA ARG A 126 2.31 14.00 7.48
C ARG A 126 3.30 13.62 6.37
N GLY A 127 4.32 12.83 6.69
CA GLY A 127 5.28 12.31 5.70
C GLY A 127 4.61 11.49 4.61
N GLN A 128 3.65 10.62 4.99
CA GLN A 128 2.89 9.79 4.05
C GLN A 128 2.04 10.63 3.10
N VAL A 129 1.37 11.67 3.61
CA VAL A 129 0.59 12.62 2.80
C VAL A 129 1.48 13.33 1.79
N LEU A 130 2.64 13.86 2.21
CA LEU A 130 3.57 14.54 1.32
C LEU A 130 4.14 13.58 0.25
N THR A 131 4.45 12.35 0.61
CA THR A 131 4.89 11.32 -0.33
C THR A 131 3.81 11.02 -1.37
N ALA A 132 2.56 10.88 -0.93
CA ALA A 132 1.44 10.63 -1.81
C ALA A 132 1.19 11.80 -2.80
N PHE A 133 1.34 13.04 -2.36
CA PHE A 133 1.29 14.22 -3.25
C PHE A 133 2.38 14.16 -4.31
N ARG A 134 3.63 13.94 -3.90
CA ARG A 134 4.76 13.85 -4.83
C ARG A 134 4.52 12.77 -5.88
N GLU A 135 4.08 11.58 -5.47
CA GLU A 135 3.83 10.48 -6.41
C GLU A 135 2.75 10.83 -7.43
N VAL A 136 1.67 11.51 -7.03
CA VAL A 136 0.63 11.96 -7.96
C VAL A 136 1.20 12.98 -8.96
N GLU A 137 1.97 13.96 -8.49
CA GLU A 137 2.58 14.97 -9.36
C GLU A 137 3.58 14.35 -10.33
N ASP A 138 4.42 13.43 -9.87
CA ASP A 138 5.38 12.70 -10.69
C ASP A 138 4.67 11.91 -11.80
N GLN A 139 3.57 11.20 -11.47
CA GLN A 139 2.80 10.44 -12.45
C GLN A 139 2.10 11.35 -13.47
N LEU A 140 1.53 12.47 -13.03
CA LEU A 140 0.91 13.45 -13.95
C LEU A 140 1.93 14.08 -14.90
N SER A 141 3.11 14.38 -14.40
CA SER A 141 4.22 14.89 -15.21
C SER A 141 4.71 13.84 -16.21
N ALA A 142 4.88 12.59 -15.76
CA ALA A 142 5.26 11.47 -16.61
C ALA A 142 4.24 11.26 -17.74
N LEU A 143 2.94 11.31 -17.46
CA LEU A 143 1.90 11.17 -18.47
C LEU A 143 1.99 12.25 -19.56
N ARG A 144 2.23 13.51 -19.16
CA ARG A 144 2.39 14.62 -20.14
C ARG A 144 3.61 14.42 -21.03
N LEU A 145 4.74 14.03 -20.43
CA LEU A 145 5.98 13.80 -21.17
C LEU A 145 5.87 12.60 -22.11
N LEU A 146 5.27 11.49 -21.65
CA LEU A 146 5.04 10.29 -22.46
C LEU A 146 4.09 10.54 -23.62
N ALA A 147 3.05 11.36 -23.42
CA ALA A 147 2.17 11.77 -24.51
C ALA A 147 2.90 12.53 -25.60
N GLY A 148 3.80 13.47 -25.22
CA GLY A 148 4.66 14.18 -26.15
C GLY A 148 5.67 13.27 -26.88
N GLN A 149 6.25 12.31 -26.14
CA GLN A 149 7.15 11.30 -26.69
C GLN A 149 6.43 10.39 -27.70
N ALA A 150 5.23 9.91 -27.39
CA ALA A 150 4.43 9.10 -28.30
C ALA A 150 4.16 9.82 -29.62
N GLN A 151 3.74 11.09 -29.56
CA GLN A 151 3.53 11.90 -30.77
C GLN A 151 4.82 12.09 -31.60
N ALA A 152 5.97 12.25 -30.94
CA ALA A 152 7.25 12.36 -31.62
C ALA A 152 7.64 11.03 -32.28
N GLN A 153 7.42 9.92 -31.59
CA GLN A 153 7.66 8.57 -32.11
C GLN A 153 6.78 8.26 -33.31
N ASP A 154 5.50 8.59 -33.27
CA ASP A 154 4.58 8.40 -34.40
C ASP A 154 5.05 9.15 -35.64
N ARG A 155 5.50 10.40 -35.46
CA ARG A 155 6.10 11.19 -36.58
C ARG A 155 7.36 10.54 -37.11
N ALA A 156 8.23 10.01 -36.25
CA ALA A 156 9.44 9.32 -36.67
C ALA A 156 9.11 8.04 -37.44
N VAL A 157 8.16 7.23 -36.99
CA VAL A 157 7.69 6.04 -37.71
C VAL A 157 7.18 6.41 -39.12
N GLN A 158 6.29 7.42 -39.22
CA GLN A 158 5.73 7.86 -40.50
C GLN A 158 6.81 8.38 -41.44
N SER A 159 7.82 9.10 -40.94
CA SER A 159 8.92 9.60 -41.73
C SER A 159 9.83 8.50 -42.24
N ALA A 160 10.14 7.52 -41.35
CA ALA A 160 10.97 6.36 -41.72
C ALA A 160 10.24 5.46 -42.75
N ALA A 161 8.94 5.23 -42.58
CA ALA A 161 8.13 4.47 -43.56
C ALA A 161 8.12 5.16 -44.94
N ARG A 162 7.94 6.48 -45.00
CA ARG A 162 7.98 7.24 -46.23
C ARG A 162 9.38 7.19 -46.91
N ALA A 163 10.44 7.29 -46.11
CA ALA A 163 11.80 7.15 -46.61
C ALA A 163 12.07 5.76 -47.18
N ALA A 164 11.62 4.70 -46.52
CA ALA A 164 11.74 3.32 -46.99
C ALA A 164 10.99 3.10 -48.33
N GLN A 165 9.75 3.61 -48.43
CA GLN A 165 8.98 3.58 -49.68
C GLN A 165 9.65 4.30 -50.84
N LEU A 166 10.20 5.49 -50.56
CA LEU A 166 10.93 6.26 -51.58
C LEU A 166 12.19 5.54 -52.03
N SER A 167 12.98 4.99 -51.11
CA SER A 167 14.17 4.19 -51.41
C SER A 167 13.83 2.94 -52.20
N ASP A 168 12.73 2.25 -51.92
CA ASP A 168 12.26 1.10 -52.71
C ASP A 168 11.91 1.51 -54.14
N SER A 169 11.21 2.60 -54.35
CA SER A 169 10.87 3.11 -55.67
C SER A 169 12.15 3.51 -56.47
N ARG A 170 13.10 4.19 -55.84
CA ARG A 170 14.38 4.54 -56.47
C ARG A 170 15.22 3.33 -56.83
N TYR A 171 15.24 2.31 -55.98
CA TYR A 171 15.96 1.08 -56.21
C TYR A 171 15.39 0.36 -57.44
N ARG A 172 14.07 0.23 -57.54
CA ARG A 172 13.39 -0.39 -58.72
C ARG A 172 13.71 0.36 -60.02
N ASN A 173 13.96 1.65 -59.95
CA ASN A 173 14.36 2.47 -61.11
C ASN A 173 15.89 2.51 -61.31
N GLY A 174 16.68 1.74 -60.57
CA GLY A 174 18.15 1.69 -60.70
C GLY A 174 18.88 2.94 -60.19
N LEU A 175 18.24 3.83 -59.42
CA LEU A 175 18.79 5.13 -58.98
C LEU A 175 19.58 5.05 -57.67
N VAL A 176 19.37 3.96 -56.88
CA VAL A 176 20.06 3.77 -55.57
C VAL A 176 20.51 2.32 -55.43
N SER A 177 21.49 2.08 -54.56
CA SER A 177 22.02 0.74 -54.26
C SER A 177 21.11 -0.05 -53.36
N GLN A 178 21.27 -1.38 -53.36
CA GLN A 178 20.57 -2.27 -52.43
C GLN A 178 20.91 -1.98 -50.97
N LEU A 179 22.14 -1.51 -50.70
CA LEU A 179 22.58 -1.15 -49.37
C LEU A 179 21.73 -0.01 -48.81
N GLU A 180 21.50 1.02 -49.63
CA GLU A 180 20.70 2.20 -49.27
C GLU A 180 19.23 1.82 -48.98
N LEU A 181 18.65 0.92 -49.78
CA LEU A 181 17.32 0.37 -49.52
C LEU A 181 17.27 -0.39 -48.21
N LEU A 182 18.26 -1.22 -47.91
CA LEU A 182 18.32 -2.01 -46.67
C LEU A 182 18.48 -1.12 -45.44
N ASP A 183 19.26 -0.06 -45.52
CA ASP A 183 19.41 0.91 -44.42
C ASP A 183 18.13 1.69 -44.18
N ALA A 184 17.38 2.08 -45.21
CA ALA A 184 16.08 2.72 -45.07
C ALA A 184 15.04 1.77 -44.38
N ARG A 185 15.00 0.51 -44.79
CA ARG A 185 14.12 -0.52 -44.16
C ARG A 185 14.52 -0.83 -42.70
N ARG A 186 15.83 -0.87 -42.42
CA ARG A 186 16.32 -1.03 -41.05
C ARG A 186 15.90 0.13 -40.17
N SER A 187 15.98 1.36 -40.70
CA SER A 187 15.51 2.55 -39.98
C SER A 187 14.01 2.52 -39.71
N GLU A 188 13.20 2.10 -40.68
CA GLU A 188 11.77 1.91 -40.49
C GLU A 188 11.47 0.90 -39.35
N LEU A 189 12.14 -0.26 -39.37
CA LEU A 189 11.93 -1.31 -38.36
C LEU A 189 12.40 -0.90 -36.97
N ARG A 190 13.42 -0.04 -36.84
CA ARG A 190 13.88 0.48 -35.55
C ARG A 190 12.93 1.47 -34.91
N ASN A 191 12.18 2.20 -35.73
CA ASN A 191 11.25 3.23 -35.26
C ASN A 191 9.87 2.66 -34.94
N ARG A 192 9.53 1.45 -35.40
CA ARG A 192 8.32 0.74 -35.03
C ARG A 192 8.44 0.11 -33.64
#